data_02b9393836d955a253c678cd6792b1b8
#
_entry.id   02b9393836d955a253c678cd6792b1b8
#
_cell.length_a   1.000
_cell.length_b   1.000
_cell.length_c   1.000
_cell.angle_alpha   90.00
_cell.angle_beta   90.00
_cell.angle_gamma   90.00
#
_symmetry.space_group_name_H-M   'P 1'
#
loop_
_entity.id
_entity.type
_entity.pdbx_description
1 polymer ?
#
loop_
_entity_poly.entity_id
_entity_poly.type
_entity_poly.pdbx_seq_one_letter_code
_entity_poly.pdbx_strand_id
1 'polypeptide(L)'
;MFTLVNRKSGVARGALGLALLLMASVASAHEHSRCVVDDRDREVCLHNAARRIATLSPGATELTYAAGAGDQVVAVVSYSDYPPEAKQVASVGSHTRIDLEKLVGLAPDLVIGWVTGNPAEQLETLEALGMPVFYIEPRDVEGVASTIERLARLAGTETAGQAVADNFRTTMAAIEERYRDRESIPTFYQVWDEPLMSVNDQHLIGQVVEICGGENVFGEQARLVPRIDDEAVLAANPEAIVAGGMGEENRHWLTHWEQYPNLTAVAEDN
;
A
#
# COMPACT_ATOMS: atom_id res chain seq x y z
N MET A 1 -43.40 101.59 4.17
CA MET A 1 -44.63 101.27 3.44
C MET A 1 -44.60 99.79 3.17
N PHE A 2 -45.63 99.12 3.56
CA PHE A 2 -45.83 97.69 3.61
C PHE A 2 -45.46 96.93 2.34
N THR A 3 -44.92 95.69 2.41
CA THR A 3 -45.57 94.53 1.85
C THR A 3 -44.90 93.23 2.24
N LEU A 4 -45.65 92.42 2.85
CA LEU A 4 -45.83 91.04 3.12
C LEU A 4 -44.89 89.98 2.49
N VAL A 5 -44.50 89.14 3.38
CA VAL A 5 -43.98 87.78 3.34
C VAL A 5 -44.85 86.87 2.48
N ASN A 6 -44.24 86.04 1.70
CA ASN A 6 -44.88 84.77 1.34
C ASN A 6 -43.87 83.61 1.45
N ARG A 7 -44.13 82.75 2.38
CA ARG A 7 -43.41 81.54 2.76
C ARG A 7 -43.91 80.37 1.89
N LYS A 8 -43.08 79.80 1.08
CA LYS A 8 -43.37 78.46 0.46
C LYS A 8 -42.40 77.47 0.97
N SER A 9 -42.95 76.52 1.72
CA SER A 9 -42.37 75.29 2.18
C SER A 9 -42.01 74.36 1.01
N GLY A 10 -40.72 74.14 0.85
CA GLY A 10 -40.19 73.10 -0.09
C GLY A 10 -39.87 71.85 0.67
N VAL A 11 -40.62 70.80 0.38
CA VAL A 11 -40.42 69.46 0.89
C VAL A 11 -39.16 68.90 0.27
N ALA A 12 -38.13 68.72 1.08
CA ALA A 12 -36.93 67.94 0.69
C ALA A 12 -37.29 66.47 0.62
N ARG A 13 -37.33 65.92 -0.58
CA ARG A 13 -37.34 64.44 -0.83
C ARG A 13 -35.96 63.90 -0.60
N GLY A 14 -35.74 63.28 0.54
CA GLY A 14 -34.54 62.44 0.81
C GLY A 14 -34.53 61.24 -0.11
N ALA A 15 -33.57 61.22 -0.99
CA ALA A 15 -33.21 59.99 -1.75
C ALA A 15 -32.50 59.09 -0.81
N LEU A 16 -33.20 58.05 -0.35
CA LEU A 16 -32.62 56.91 0.40
C LEU A 16 -31.82 56.01 -0.60
N GLY A 17 -30.53 56.26 -0.69
CA GLY A 17 -29.62 55.42 -1.46
C GLY A 17 -29.46 54.08 -0.78
N LEU A 18 -30.16 53.09 -1.29
CA LEU A 18 -30.00 51.67 -0.93
C LEU A 18 -28.66 51.20 -1.47
N ALA A 19 -27.59 51.31 -0.67
CA ALA A 19 -26.33 50.68 -0.96
C ALA A 19 -26.48 49.18 -0.74
N LEU A 20 -26.74 48.40 -1.83
CA LEU A 20 -26.62 46.97 -1.85
C LEU A 20 -25.14 46.63 -1.66
N LEU A 21 -24.71 46.29 -0.44
CA LEU A 21 -23.49 45.57 -0.18
C LEU A 21 -23.65 44.15 -0.75
N LEU A 22 -23.13 43.92 -1.96
CA LEU A 22 -22.80 42.60 -2.44
C LEU A 22 -21.70 42.05 -1.52
N MET A 23 -22.08 41.35 -0.46
CA MET A 23 -21.17 40.41 0.20
C MET A 23 -20.89 39.30 -0.78
N ALA A 24 -19.81 39.45 -1.55
CA ALA A 24 -19.19 38.34 -2.23
C ALA A 24 -18.73 37.35 -1.13
N SER A 25 -19.56 36.33 -0.88
CA SER A 25 -19.14 35.16 -0.12
C SER A 25 -17.99 34.57 -0.90
N VAL A 26 -16.76 34.88 -0.49
CA VAL A 26 -15.59 34.11 -0.83
C VAL A 26 -15.83 32.75 -0.16
N ALA A 27 -16.45 31.82 -0.89
CA ALA A 27 -16.39 30.45 -0.52
C ALA A 27 -14.89 30.11 -0.52
N SER A 28 -14.27 30.12 0.66
CA SER A 28 -13.01 29.46 0.88
C SER A 28 -13.28 28.03 0.48
N ALA A 29 -12.86 27.65 -0.72
CA ALA A 29 -12.63 26.27 -1.04
C ALA A 29 -11.62 25.82 0.03
N HIS A 30 -12.10 25.18 1.08
CA HIS A 30 -11.25 24.37 1.93
C HIS A 30 -10.63 23.37 0.96
N GLU A 31 -9.42 23.66 0.51
CA GLU A 31 -8.56 22.67 -0.10
C GLU A 31 -8.52 21.54 0.90
N HIS A 32 -9.28 20.47 0.62
CA HIS A 32 -9.32 19.30 1.44
C HIS A 32 -8.00 18.58 1.19
N SER A 33 -6.98 18.94 1.96
CA SER A 33 -5.72 18.22 1.95
C SER A 33 -6.01 16.75 2.22
N ARG A 34 -5.45 15.89 1.37
CA ARG A 34 -5.59 14.44 1.48
C ARG A 34 -4.46 13.95 2.36
N CYS A 35 -4.76 13.82 3.66
CA CYS A 35 -3.78 13.37 4.64
C CYS A 35 -4.05 11.94 5.06
N VAL A 36 -2.99 11.14 5.18
CA VAL A 36 -2.98 9.78 5.72
C VAL A 36 -1.71 9.58 6.53
N VAL A 37 -1.73 8.63 7.46
CA VAL A 37 -0.53 8.21 8.19
C VAL A 37 0.10 7.02 7.46
N ASP A 38 1.41 7.07 7.22
CA ASP A 38 2.18 6.00 6.59
C ASP A 38 2.63 4.92 7.61
N ASP A 39 3.25 3.85 7.14
CA ASP A 39 3.71 2.75 8.01
C ASP A 39 5.03 3.07 8.76
N ARG A 40 5.48 4.34 8.72
CA ARG A 40 6.51 4.92 9.58
C ARG A 40 5.92 5.92 10.59
N ASP A 41 4.60 5.88 10.82
CA ASP A 41 3.86 6.79 11.71
C ASP A 41 4.00 8.28 11.32
N ARG A 42 4.15 8.58 10.03
CA ARG A 42 4.28 9.96 9.54
C ARG A 42 3.05 10.36 8.75
N GLU A 43 2.57 11.57 8.99
CA GLU A 43 1.48 12.13 8.19
C GLU A 43 1.99 12.57 6.82
N VAL A 44 1.38 12.05 5.76
CA VAL A 44 1.61 12.44 4.37
C VAL A 44 0.37 13.13 3.84
N CYS A 45 0.52 14.40 3.46
CA CYS A 45 -0.56 15.25 2.98
C CYS A 45 -0.30 15.70 1.54
N LEU A 46 -1.29 15.55 0.68
CA LEU A 46 -1.30 16.10 -0.67
C LEU A 46 -2.39 17.18 -0.78
N HIS A 47 -2.09 18.28 -1.46
CA HIS A 47 -3.10 19.33 -1.72
C HIS A 47 -4.17 18.85 -2.71
N ASN A 48 -3.77 18.06 -3.70
CA ASN A 48 -4.65 17.44 -4.69
C ASN A 48 -4.44 15.94 -4.72
N ALA A 49 -5.39 15.20 -5.30
CA ALA A 49 -5.20 13.78 -5.58
C ALA A 49 -3.95 13.56 -6.46
N ALA A 50 -3.13 12.59 -6.09
CA ALA A 50 -1.97 12.20 -6.88
C ALA A 50 -2.42 11.83 -8.30
N ARG A 51 -1.63 12.23 -9.29
CA ARG A 51 -1.88 11.96 -10.70
C ARG A 51 -0.73 11.21 -11.35
N ARG A 52 0.41 11.23 -10.71
CA ARG A 52 1.65 10.64 -11.20
C ARG A 52 2.33 9.89 -10.06
N ILE A 53 2.01 8.62 -9.93
CA ILE A 53 2.46 7.78 -8.82
C ILE A 53 3.65 6.92 -9.27
N ALA A 54 4.72 6.93 -8.50
CA ALA A 54 5.82 5.99 -8.64
C ALA A 54 5.76 4.93 -7.53
N THR A 55 5.80 3.65 -7.91
CA THR A 55 5.78 2.53 -6.97
C THR A 55 7.13 1.83 -6.94
N LEU A 56 7.72 1.69 -5.77
CA LEU A 56 9.10 1.23 -5.60
C LEU A 56 9.22 -0.22 -5.10
N SER A 57 8.13 -0.98 -5.17
CA SER A 57 8.13 -2.44 -5.00
C SER A 57 6.99 -3.07 -5.82
N PRO A 58 7.06 -4.37 -6.16
CA PRO A 58 5.96 -5.08 -6.80
C PRO A 58 4.67 -4.99 -6.00
N GLY A 59 4.71 -5.26 -4.69
CA GLY A 59 3.54 -5.14 -3.81
C GLY A 59 2.96 -3.73 -3.75
N ALA A 60 3.80 -2.67 -3.76
CA ALA A 60 3.32 -1.28 -3.88
C ALA A 60 2.56 -1.04 -5.18
N THR A 61 3.02 -1.64 -6.28
CA THR A 61 2.34 -1.57 -7.57
C THR A 61 0.96 -2.23 -7.49
N GLU A 62 0.90 -3.47 -7.00
CA GLU A 62 -0.35 -4.22 -6.85
C GLU A 62 -1.37 -3.49 -5.97
N LEU A 63 -0.94 -3.01 -4.80
CA LEU A 63 -1.81 -2.27 -3.88
C LEU A 63 -2.30 -0.94 -4.48
N THR A 64 -1.47 -0.25 -5.28
CA THR A 64 -1.87 0.97 -5.97
C THR A 64 -2.93 0.69 -7.05
N TYR A 65 -2.78 -0.39 -7.81
CA TYR A 65 -3.80 -0.84 -8.76
C TYR A 65 -5.08 -1.27 -8.05
N ALA A 66 -4.98 -2.03 -6.94
CA ALA A 66 -6.11 -2.43 -6.10
C ALA A 66 -6.86 -1.22 -5.52
N ALA A 67 -6.15 -0.14 -5.19
CA ALA A 67 -6.74 1.13 -4.78
C ALA A 67 -7.49 1.87 -5.90
N GLY A 68 -7.51 1.33 -7.12
CA GLY A 68 -8.13 1.96 -8.29
C GLY A 68 -7.31 3.10 -8.90
N ALA A 69 -6.01 3.17 -8.58
CA ALA A 69 -5.10 4.24 -9.02
C ALA A 69 -4.13 3.79 -10.12
N GLY A 70 -4.39 2.67 -10.79
CA GLY A 70 -3.50 2.10 -11.82
C GLY A 70 -3.19 3.05 -12.97
N ASP A 71 -4.18 3.79 -13.47
CA ASP A 71 -3.99 4.77 -14.55
C ASP A 71 -3.10 5.96 -14.16
N GLN A 72 -2.83 6.13 -12.86
CA GLN A 72 -1.96 7.18 -12.33
C GLN A 72 -0.52 6.72 -12.15
N VAL A 73 -0.24 5.41 -12.29
CA VAL A 73 1.09 4.85 -12.12
C VAL A 73 1.96 5.19 -13.33
N VAL A 74 3.04 5.93 -13.10
CA VAL A 74 3.96 6.40 -14.15
C VAL A 74 5.34 5.76 -14.06
N ALA A 75 5.65 5.13 -12.93
CA ALA A 75 6.92 4.44 -12.70
C ALA A 75 6.73 3.22 -11.82
N VAL A 76 7.40 2.13 -12.17
CA VAL A 76 7.45 0.88 -11.41
C VAL A 76 8.88 0.38 -11.29
N VAL A 77 9.14 -0.60 -10.45
CA VAL A 77 10.43 -1.32 -10.41
C VAL A 77 10.32 -2.68 -11.09
N SER A 78 11.46 -3.35 -11.26
CA SER A 78 11.51 -4.72 -11.80
C SER A 78 10.57 -5.66 -11.04
N TYR A 79 10.00 -6.63 -11.76
CA TYR A 79 9.02 -7.61 -11.25
C TYR A 79 7.66 -7.02 -10.84
N SER A 80 7.37 -5.77 -11.18
CA SER A 80 6.02 -5.20 -11.07
C SER A 80 5.22 -5.62 -12.31
N ASP A 81 4.73 -6.85 -12.31
CA ASP A 81 4.13 -7.51 -13.48
C ASP A 81 2.64 -7.88 -13.29
N TYR A 82 2.10 -7.54 -12.13
CA TYR A 82 0.69 -7.68 -11.82
C TYR A 82 0.08 -6.33 -11.36
N PRO A 83 -1.12 -5.97 -11.83
CA PRO A 83 -1.82 -6.64 -12.95
C PRO A 83 -1.04 -6.49 -14.28
N PRO A 84 -1.44 -7.23 -15.34
CA PRO A 84 -0.67 -7.24 -16.61
C PRO A 84 -0.37 -5.87 -17.22
N GLU A 85 -1.22 -4.88 -16.95
CA GLU A 85 -1.07 -3.49 -17.39
C GLU A 85 0.18 -2.83 -16.81
N ALA A 86 0.60 -3.22 -15.60
CA ALA A 86 1.80 -2.71 -14.95
C ALA A 86 3.09 -2.96 -15.78
N LYS A 87 3.11 -4.03 -16.59
CA LYS A 87 4.24 -4.35 -17.49
C LYS A 87 4.50 -3.28 -18.55
N GLN A 88 3.52 -2.41 -18.83
CA GLN A 88 3.63 -1.35 -19.82
C GLN A 88 4.15 -0.03 -19.21
N VAL A 89 4.25 0.04 -17.89
CA VAL A 89 4.74 1.23 -17.18
C VAL A 89 6.27 1.28 -17.21
N ALA A 90 6.82 2.49 -17.23
CA ALA A 90 8.26 2.70 -17.26
C ALA A 90 8.93 2.13 -15.99
N SER A 91 9.90 1.21 -16.15
CA SER A 91 10.69 0.70 -15.04
C SER A 91 11.79 1.68 -14.65
N VAL A 92 11.96 1.93 -13.36
CA VAL A 92 13.01 2.79 -12.77
C VAL A 92 14.04 1.98 -11.97
N GLY A 93 14.35 0.79 -12.42
CA GLY A 93 15.35 -0.09 -11.78
C GLY A 93 14.72 -1.19 -10.95
N SER A 94 15.37 -1.58 -9.86
CA SER A 94 14.87 -2.58 -8.91
C SER A 94 14.53 -1.96 -7.56
N HIS A 95 13.81 -2.70 -6.70
CA HIS A 95 13.49 -2.24 -5.35
C HIS A 95 14.75 -1.97 -4.50
N THR A 96 15.87 -2.66 -4.79
CA THR A 96 17.16 -2.47 -4.09
C THR A 96 18.09 -1.47 -4.76
N ARG A 97 17.79 -1.03 -5.99
CA ARG A 97 18.59 -0.07 -6.74
C ARG A 97 17.69 0.72 -7.68
N ILE A 98 17.28 1.91 -7.22
CA ILE A 98 16.37 2.79 -7.94
C ILE A 98 17.20 3.74 -8.83
N ASP A 99 16.80 3.90 -10.08
CA ASP A 99 17.32 4.93 -10.99
C ASP A 99 16.63 6.26 -10.67
N LEU A 100 17.25 7.01 -9.74
CA LEU A 100 16.70 8.29 -9.26
C LEU A 100 16.60 9.33 -10.36
N GLU A 101 17.54 9.36 -11.32
CA GLU A 101 17.52 10.32 -12.42
C GLU A 101 16.30 10.09 -13.31
N LYS A 102 16.07 8.82 -13.69
CA LYS A 102 14.92 8.44 -14.49
C LYS A 102 13.61 8.70 -13.74
N LEU A 103 13.55 8.37 -12.42
CA LEU A 103 12.37 8.60 -11.60
C LEU A 103 12.03 10.08 -11.50
N VAL A 104 13.02 10.95 -11.21
CA VAL A 104 12.85 12.40 -11.16
C VAL A 104 12.40 12.94 -12.51
N GLY A 105 12.97 12.44 -13.62
CA GLY A 105 12.58 12.82 -14.97
C GLY A 105 11.12 12.48 -15.32
N LEU A 106 10.53 11.48 -14.67
CA LEU A 106 9.10 11.14 -14.79
C LEU A 106 8.20 12.07 -13.98
N ALA A 107 8.76 12.93 -13.13
CA ALA A 107 8.07 13.93 -12.32
C ALA A 107 6.85 13.35 -11.57
N PRO A 108 6.99 12.33 -10.70
CA PRO A 108 5.90 11.84 -9.88
C PRO A 108 5.50 12.91 -8.84
N ASP A 109 4.21 12.97 -8.53
CA ASP A 109 3.66 13.80 -7.45
C ASP A 109 3.42 13.00 -6.16
N LEU A 110 3.62 11.67 -6.22
CA LEU A 110 3.62 10.76 -5.07
C LEU A 110 4.56 9.57 -5.36
N VAL A 111 5.37 9.21 -4.38
CA VAL A 111 6.21 8.01 -4.41
C VAL A 111 5.74 7.04 -3.34
N ILE A 112 5.53 5.78 -3.68
CA ILE A 112 5.20 4.72 -2.74
C ILE A 112 6.47 3.93 -2.45
N GLY A 113 7.01 4.10 -1.25
CA GLY A 113 8.23 3.44 -0.78
C GLY A 113 7.93 2.23 0.11
N TRP A 114 8.78 1.23 0.08
CA TRP A 114 8.71 0.04 0.93
C TRP A 114 9.72 0.16 2.08
N VAL A 115 9.23 0.18 3.34
CA VAL A 115 10.03 0.52 4.53
C VAL A 115 11.30 -0.33 4.65
N THR A 116 11.18 -1.66 4.57
CA THR A 116 12.32 -2.58 4.78
C THR A 116 13.02 -2.99 3.50
N GLY A 117 12.42 -2.78 2.33
CA GLY A 117 12.93 -3.29 1.06
C GLY A 117 13.63 -2.27 0.18
N ASN A 118 13.35 -0.97 0.35
CA ASN A 118 14.04 0.05 -0.42
C ASN A 118 15.25 0.62 0.35
N PRO A 119 16.32 1.05 -0.35
CA PRO A 119 17.44 1.73 0.29
C PRO A 119 17.01 3.07 0.91
N ALA A 120 17.16 3.19 2.23
CA ALA A 120 16.74 4.38 2.97
C ALA A 120 17.34 5.67 2.39
N GLU A 121 18.64 5.67 2.07
CA GLU A 121 19.34 6.83 1.51
C GLU A 121 18.74 7.31 0.17
N GLN A 122 18.24 6.38 -0.66
CA GLN A 122 17.60 6.75 -1.93
C GLN A 122 16.24 7.40 -1.70
N LEU A 123 15.44 6.88 -0.73
CA LEU A 123 14.15 7.47 -0.39
C LEU A 123 14.32 8.84 0.28
N GLU A 124 15.28 8.99 1.19
CA GLU A 124 15.64 10.28 1.81
C GLU A 124 16.09 11.32 0.76
N THR A 125 16.78 10.87 -0.30
CA THR A 125 17.16 11.75 -1.42
C THR A 125 15.93 12.26 -2.16
N LEU A 126 14.91 11.41 -2.40
CA LEU A 126 13.65 11.83 -3.04
C LEU A 126 12.89 12.83 -2.18
N GLU A 127 12.83 12.60 -0.86
CA GLU A 127 12.22 13.54 0.10
C GLU A 127 12.97 14.90 0.12
N ALA A 128 14.30 14.87 0.11
CA ALA A 128 15.11 16.09 0.05
C ALA A 128 14.89 16.88 -1.26
N LEU A 129 14.50 16.22 -2.34
CA LEU A 129 14.09 16.85 -3.60
C LEU A 129 12.65 17.38 -3.56
N GLY A 130 11.95 17.23 -2.42
CA GLY A 130 10.59 17.72 -2.22
C GLY A 130 9.49 16.80 -2.75
N MET A 131 9.82 15.55 -3.08
CA MET A 131 8.82 14.55 -3.50
C MET A 131 8.11 13.96 -2.27
N PRO A 132 6.77 13.95 -2.22
CA PRO A 132 6.04 13.24 -1.17
C PRO A 132 6.31 11.73 -1.27
N VAL A 133 6.79 11.11 -0.18
CA VAL A 133 6.97 9.66 -0.08
C VAL A 133 6.00 9.12 0.95
N PHE A 134 5.15 8.17 0.53
CA PHE A 134 4.27 7.40 1.39
C PHE A 134 4.86 6.01 1.57
N TYR A 135 5.22 5.67 2.81
CA TYR A 135 5.86 4.40 3.13
C TYR A 135 4.84 3.34 3.47
N ILE A 136 5.01 2.15 2.89
CA ILE A 136 4.17 0.98 3.17
C ILE A 136 4.99 -0.18 3.72
N GLU A 137 4.39 -0.90 4.67
CA GLU A 137 4.88 -2.16 5.23
C GLU A 137 3.72 -2.93 5.85
N PRO A 138 2.70 -3.36 5.07
CA PRO A 138 1.57 -4.10 5.62
C PRO A 138 2.07 -5.43 6.21
N ARG A 139 1.83 -5.64 7.51
CA ARG A 139 2.30 -6.82 8.25
C ARG A 139 1.20 -7.82 8.55
N ASP A 140 -0.04 -7.44 8.31
CA ASP A 140 -1.21 -8.24 8.55
C ASP A 140 -2.30 -7.96 7.49
N VAL A 141 -3.35 -8.76 7.52
CA VAL A 141 -4.48 -8.65 6.59
C VAL A 141 -5.14 -7.28 6.66
N GLU A 142 -5.32 -6.73 7.88
CA GLU A 142 -5.90 -5.40 8.04
C GLU A 142 -4.95 -4.31 7.51
N GLY A 143 -3.66 -4.46 7.69
CA GLY A 143 -2.63 -3.59 7.12
C GLY A 143 -2.70 -3.53 5.59
N VAL A 144 -2.96 -4.65 4.90
CA VAL A 144 -3.18 -4.68 3.45
C VAL A 144 -4.42 -3.86 3.08
N ALA A 145 -5.56 -4.12 3.73
CA ALA A 145 -6.81 -3.43 3.46
C ALA A 145 -6.69 -1.93 3.73
N SER A 146 -6.13 -1.55 4.87
CA SER A 146 -5.93 -0.14 5.23
C SER A 146 -4.93 0.57 4.30
N THR A 147 -3.92 -0.13 3.78
CA THR A 147 -3.00 0.43 2.79
C THR A 147 -3.74 0.75 1.48
N ILE A 148 -4.63 -0.13 1.01
CA ILE A 148 -5.47 0.13 -0.16
C ILE A 148 -6.33 1.38 0.06
N GLU A 149 -6.97 1.53 1.22
CA GLU A 149 -7.80 2.69 1.56
C GLU A 149 -6.97 4.00 1.62
N ARG A 150 -5.78 3.95 2.23
CA ARG A 150 -4.87 5.11 2.32
C ARG A 150 -4.36 5.55 0.95
N LEU A 151 -3.97 4.59 0.09
CA LEU A 151 -3.57 4.85 -1.28
C LEU A 151 -4.72 5.44 -2.10
N ALA A 152 -5.93 4.88 -1.97
CA ALA A 152 -7.14 5.40 -2.63
C ALA A 152 -7.44 6.84 -2.22
N ARG A 153 -7.27 7.18 -0.92
CA ARG A 153 -7.44 8.55 -0.44
C ARG A 153 -6.41 9.51 -1.05
N LEU A 154 -5.14 9.12 -1.11
CA LEU A 154 -4.10 9.93 -1.76
C LEU A 154 -4.35 10.09 -3.27
N ALA A 155 -4.84 9.06 -3.93
CA ALA A 155 -5.11 9.03 -5.36
C ALA A 155 -6.47 9.61 -5.77
N GLY A 156 -7.40 9.81 -4.81
CA GLY A 156 -8.76 10.29 -5.10
C GLY A 156 -9.69 9.23 -5.69
N THR A 157 -9.45 7.99 -5.34
CA THR A 157 -10.20 6.80 -5.81
C THR A 157 -10.90 6.08 -4.66
N GLU A 158 -11.29 6.81 -3.61
CA GLU A 158 -11.77 6.27 -2.33
C GLU A 158 -12.89 5.24 -2.50
N THR A 159 -13.84 5.49 -3.39
CA THR A 159 -14.96 4.56 -3.62
C THR A 159 -14.48 3.20 -4.14
N ALA A 160 -13.52 3.20 -5.06
CA ALA A 160 -12.96 1.96 -5.61
C ALA A 160 -12.11 1.23 -4.57
N GLY A 161 -11.21 1.96 -3.88
CA GLY A 161 -10.35 1.39 -2.87
C GLY A 161 -11.12 0.80 -1.69
N GLN A 162 -12.16 1.50 -1.21
CA GLN A 162 -13.01 1.00 -0.12
C GLN A 162 -13.70 -0.32 -0.52
N ALA A 163 -14.27 -0.38 -1.73
CA ALA A 163 -14.94 -1.61 -2.17
C ALA A 163 -13.98 -2.79 -2.27
N VAL A 164 -12.74 -2.57 -2.71
CA VAL A 164 -11.71 -3.62 -2.78
C VAL A 164 -11.26 -4.03 -1.38
N ALA A 165 -11.00 -3.08 -0.48
CA ALA A 165 -10.60 -3.36 0.90
C ALA A 165 -11.66 -4.15 1.65
N ASP A 166 -12.95 -3.78 1.53
CA ASP A 166 -14.06 -4.50 2.16
C ASP A 166 -14.22 -5.92 1.60
N ASN A 167 -14.08 -6.10 0.29
CA ASN A 167 -14.11 -7.43 -0.33
C ASN A 167 -12.93 -8.28 0.13
N PHE A 168 -11.74 -7.70 0.25
CA PHE A 168 -10.56 -8.39 0.75
C PHE A 168 -10.75 -8.87 2.19
N ARG A 169 -11.20 -8.00 3.10
CA ARG A 169 -11.53 -8.36 4.49
C ARG A 169 -12.55 -9.50 4.56
N THR A 170 -13.62 -9.38 3.77
CA THR A 170 -14.68 -10.41 3.73
C THR A 170 -14.14 -11.74 3.23
N THR A 171 -13.30 -11.74 2.21
CA THR A 171 -12.69 -12.94 1.65
C THR A 171 -11.76 -13.61 2.66
N MET A 172 -10.90 -12.83 3.32
CA MET A 172 -9.98 -13.37 4.32
C MET A 172 -10.72 -13.93 5.54
N ALA A 173 -11.75 -13.24 6.02
CA ALA A 173 -12.60 -13.74 7.12
C ALA A 173 -13.33 -15.04 6.74
N ALA A 174 -13.78 -15.18 5.49
CA ALA A 174 -14.43 -16.41 5.02
C ALA A 174 -13.45 -17.59 4.92
N ILE A 175 -12.18 -17.33 4.58
CA ILE A 175 -11.12 -18.34 4.58
C ILE A 175 -10.84 -18.78 6.03
N GLU A 176 -10.61 -17.83 6.93
CA GLU A 176 -10.37 -18.10 8.35
C GLU A 176 -11.50 -18.93 8.97
N GLU A 177 -12.76 -18.54 8.75
CA GLU A 177 -13.92 -19.29 9.24
C GLU A 177 -13.97 -20.72 8.70
N ARG A 178 -13.54 -20.93 7.45
CA ARG A 178 -13.53 -22.24 6.80
C ARG A 178 -12.57 -23.21 7.46
N TYR A 179 -11.45 -22.71 7.99
CA TYR A 179 -10.37 -23.55 8.53
C TYR A 179 -10.27 -23.52 10.06
N ARG A 180 -10.95 -22.60 10.73
CA ARG A 180 -10.88 -22.37 12.19
C ARG A 180 -10.99 -23.64 13.05
N ASP A 181 -11.92 -24.55 12.70
CA ASP A 181 -12.19 -25.76 13.47
C ASP A 181 -11.51 -27.01 12.89
N ARG A 182 -10.59 -26.83 11.97
CA ARG A 182 -9.79 -27.95 11.41
C ARG A 182 -8.54 -28.14 12.22
N GLU A 183 -8.02 -29.38 12.20
CA GLU A 183 -6.68 -29.67 12.70
C GLU A 183 -5.68 -28.86 11.91
N SER A 184 -4.79 -28.14 12.60
CA SER A 184 -3.76 -27.33 11.94
C SER A 184 -2.68 -28.23 11.35
N ILE A 185 -2.15 -27.82 10.22
CA ILE A 185 -1.14 -28.57 9.46
C ILE A 185 0.23 -27.91 9.70
N PRO A 186 1.21 -28.61 10.33
CA PRO A 186 2.57 -28.12 10.46
C PRO A 186 3.15 -27.78 9.07
N THR A 187 3.37 -26.49 8.84
CA THR A 187 3.71 -25.96 7.51
C THR A 187 5.04 -25.24 7.55
N PHE A 188 5.92 -25.62 6.64
CA PHE A 188 7.14 -24.87 6.36
C PHE A 188 6.91 -23.96 5.15
N TYR A 189 7.09 -22.64 5.34
CA TYR A 189 7.08 -21.68 4.23
C TYR A 189 8.52 -21.31 3.86
N GLN A 190 8.93 -21.66 2.65
CA GLN A 190 10.23 -21.31 2.10
C GLN A 190 10.11 -20.01 1.31
N VAL A 191 10.71 -18.92 1.80
CA VAL A 191 10.68 -17.60 1.14
C VAL A 191 11.90 -17.37 0.24
N TRP A 192 12.99 -18.08 0.51
CA TRP A 192 14.23 -18.03 -0.28
C TRP A 192 15.05 -19.31 -0.13
N ASP A 193 15.91 -19.66 -1.12
CA ASP A 193 16.69 -20.91 -1.12
C ASP A 193 18.15 -20.74 -0.74
N GLU A 194 18.85 -19.71 -1.22
CA GLU A 194 20.28 -19.51 -0.94
C GLU A 194 20.58 -18.08 -0.45
N PRO A 195 20.70 -17.87 0.87
CA PRO A 195 20.57 -18.84 1.96
C PRO A 195 19.11 -19.25 2.19
N LEU A 196 18.88 -20.48 2.68
CA LEU A 196 17.54 -20.95 3.02
C LEU A 196 16.91 -20.04 4.07
N MET A 197 15.71 -19.53 3.78
CA MET A 197 15.00 -18.57 4.64
C MET A 197 13.52 -18.93 4.73
N SER A 198 12.95 -18.64 5.91
CA SER A 198 11.53 -18.74 6.20
C SER A 198 10.98 -17.39 6.67
N VAL A 199 9.77 -17.39 7.20
CA VAL A 199 9.12 -16.25 7.84
C VAL A 199 8.65 -16.64 9.24
N ASN A 200 8.49 -15.67 10.15
CA ASN A 200 7.85 -15.91 11.44
C ASN A 200 6.37 -15.48 11.43
N ASP A 201 5.65 -15.67 12.55
CA ASP A 201 4.22 -15.35 12.64
C ASP A 201 3.91 -13.85 12.65
N GLN A 202 4.92 -12.99 12.86
CA GLN A 202 4.75 -11.53 12.75
C GLN A 202 4.82 -11.04 11.30
N HIS A 203 5.15 -11.94 10.36
CA HIS A 203 5.15 -11.64 8.94
C HIS A 203 3.76 -11.89 8.34
N LEU A 204 3.32 -11.06 7.39
CA LEU A 204 2.04 -11.23 6.69
C LEU A 204 1.84 -12.66 6.17
N ILE A 205 2.89 -13.29 5.62
CA ILE A 205 2.84 -14.66 5.12
C ILE A 205 2.56 -15.66 6.26
N GLY A 206 3.16 -15.48 7.45
CA GLY A 206 2.89 -16.31 8.63
C GLY A 206 1.40 -16.28 9.01
N GLN A 207 0.80 -15.09 9.01
CA GLN A 207 -0.65 -14.94 9.24
C GLN A 207 -1.50 -15.61 8.15
N VAL A 208 -1.08 -15.52 6.88
CA VAL A 208 -1.81 -16.20 5.79
C VAL A 208 -1.74 -17.71 5.96
N VAL A 209 -0.60 -18.27 6.39
CA VAL A 209 -0.48 -19.69 6.71
C VAL A 209 -1.48 -20.07 7.80
N GLU A 210 -1.56 -19.30 8.90
CA GLU A 210 -2.50 -19.52 10.00
C GLU A 210 -3.96 -19.44 9.54
N ILE A 211 -4.33 -18.38 8.80
CA ILE A 211 -5.68 -18.19 8.25
C ILE A 211 -6.10 -19.35 7.34
N CYS A 212 -5.15 -19.97 6.64
CA CYS A 212 -5.38 -21.15 5.80
C CYS A 212 -5.40 -22.48 6.58
N GLY A 213 -5.25 -22.45 7.90
CA GLY A 213 -5.25 -23.64 8.76
C GLY A 213 -3.88 -24.30 8.88
N GLY A 214 -2.79 -23.63 8.51
CA GLY A 214 -1.43 -24.07 8.76
C GLY A 214 -0.91 -23.61 10.12
N GLU A 215 0.06 -24.35 10.65
CA GLU A 215 0.89 -23.96 11.78
C GLU A 215 2.31 -23.74 11.26
N ASN A 216 2.78 -22.50 11.31
CA ASN A 216 4.12 -22.19 10.81
C ASN A 216 5.19 -22.78 11.73
N VAL A 217 5.93 -23.79 11.28
CA VAL A 217 6.93 -24.49 12.09
C VAL A 217 8.10 -23.59 12.54
N PHE A 218 8.23 -22.39 11.94
CA PHE A 218 9.22 -21.37 12.31
C PHE A 218 8.57 -20.09 12.86
N GLY A 219 7.30 -20.14 13.26
CA GLY A 219 6.51 -19.00 13.72
C GLY A 219 7.10 -18.24 14.90
N GLU A 220 7.74 -18.94 15.85
CA GLU A 220 8.34 -18.35 17.06
C GLU A 220 9.74 -17.75 16.84
N GLN A 221 10.30 -17.79 15.63
CA GLN A 221 11.62 -17.22 15.37
C GLN A 221 11.66 -15.71 15.66
N ALA A 222 12.75 -15.24 16.29
CA ALA A 222 12.87 -13.84 16.70
C ALA A 222 13.00 -12.85 15.52
N ARG A 223 13.46 -13.31 14.36
CA ARG A 223 13.60 -12.50 13.16
C ARG A 223 12.37 -12.68 12.27
N LEU A 224 11.90 -11.59 11.68
CA LEU A 224 10.78 -11.59 10.75
C LEU A 224 11.01 -12.55 9.58
N VAL A 225 12.24 -12.56 9.04
CA VAL A 225 12.70 -13.47 7.98
C VAL A 225 13.97 -14.16 8.48
N PRO A 226 13.84 -15.32 9.18
CA PRO A 226 14.97 -16.06 9.71
C PRO A 226 15.70 -16.83 8.61
N ARG A 227 17.02 -16.90 8.73
CA ARG A 227 17.82 -17.92 8.05
C ARG A 227 17.71 -19.23 8.82
N ILE A 228 17.49 -20.30 8.10
CA ILE A 228 17.40 -21.66 8.63
C ILE A 228 18.32 -22.58 7.83
N ASP A 229 18.42 -23.84 8.21
CA ASP A 229 19.14 -24.90 7.49
C ASP A 229 18.23 -26.11 7.31
N ASP A 230 18.67 -27.05 6.47
CA ASP A 230 17.93 -28.28 6.18
C ASP A 230 17.70 -29.10 7.47
N GLU A 231 18.68 -29.11 8.38
CA GLU A 231 18.58 -29.83 9.65
C GLU A 231 17.43 -29.30 10.52
N ALA A 232 17.21 -27.99 10.53
CA ALA A 232 16.10 -27.38 11.25
C ALA A 232 14.74 -27.78 10.64
N VAL A 233 14.63 -27.83 9.31
CA VAL A 233 13.42 -28.27 8.61
C VAL A 233 13.16 -29.75 8.88
N LEU A 234 14.19 -30.60 8.80
CA LEU A 234 14.09 -32.02 9.11
C LEU A 234 13.68 -32.28 10.55
N ALA A 235 14.22 -31.50 11.49
CA ALA A 235 13.85 -31.61 12.92
C ALA A 235 12.41 -31.15 13.19
N ALA A 236 11.93 -30.13 12.49
CA ALA A 236 10.55 -29.65 12.57
C ALA A 236 9.55 -30.61 11.91
N ASN A 237 10.00 -31.40 10.92
CA ASN A 237 9.24 -32.39 10.19
C ASN A 237 7.84 -31.88 9.75
N PRO A 238 7.76 -30.83 8.93
CA PRO A 238 6.48 -30.29 8.48
C PRO A 238 5.67 -31.31 7.67
N GLU A 239 4.34 -31.17 7.73
CA GLU A 239 3.40 -31.96 6.93
C GLU A 239 3.12 -31.33 5.56
N ALA A 240 3.40 -30.02 5.42
CA ALA A 240 3.32 -29.32 4.15
C ALA A 240 4.52 -28.38 3.95
N ILE A 241 5.00 -28.30 2.69
CA ILE A 241 6.01 -27.32 2.28
C ILE A 241 5.44 -26.42 1.22
N VAL A 242 5.42 -25.11 1.52
CA VAL A 242 4.99 -24.08 0.60
C VAL A 242 6.20 -23.24 0.19
N ALA A 243 6.52 -23.22 -1.09
CA ALA A 243 7.57 -22.36 -1.61
C ALA A 243 6.96 -21.09 -2.21
N GLY A 244 7.31 -19.95 -1.66
CA GLY A 244 6.96 -18.64 -2.20
C GLY A 244 8.10 -18.09 -3.03
N GLY A 245 7.83 -17.67 -4.26
CA GLY A 245 8.87 -17.11 -5.10
C GLY A 245 8.31 -16.41 -6.33
N MET A 246 9.20 -15.86 -7.13
CA MET A 246 8.83 -15.08 -8.31
C MET A 246 8.47 -15.99 -9.49
N GLY A 247 7.30 -16.66 -9.40
CA GLY A 247 6.72 -17.45 -10.49
C GLY A 247 7.15 -18.92 -10.54
N GLU A 248 6.86 -19.60 -11.67
CA GLU A 248 7.13 -21.02 -11.87
C GLU A 248 8.63 -21.39 -11.89
N GLU A 249 9.51 -20.41 -12.01
CA GLU A 249 10.96 -20.62 -12.06
C GLU A 249 11.52 -21.21 -10.76
N ASN A 250 10.80 -21.10 -9.64
CA ASN A 250 11.24 -21.57 -8.32
C ASN A 250 10.75 -22.99 -7.95
N ARG A 251 10.20 -23.75 -8.90
CA ARG A 251 9.82 -25.15 -8.65
C ARG A 251 10.98 -26.02 -8.16
N HIS A 252 12.21 -25.67 -8.53
CA HIS A 252 13.41 -26.37 -8.07
C HIS A 252 13.61 -26.28 -6.55
N TRP A 253 13.01 -25.29 -5.87
CA TRP A 253 13.04 -25.20 -4.41
C TRP A 253 12.30 -26.36 -3.75
N LEU A 254 11.19 -26.78 -4.33
CA LEU A 254 10.43 -27.94 -3.84
C LEU A 254 11.16 -29.25 -4.14
N THR A 255 11.78 -29.38 -5.33
CA THR A 255 12.52 -30.59 -5.70
C THR A 255 13.78 -30.83 -4.84
N HIS A 256 14.31 -29.77 -4.18
CA HIS A 256 15.37 -29.92 -3.19
C HIS A 256 14.98 -30.88 -2.05
N TRP A 257 13.71 -30.83 -1.62
CA TRP A 257 13.23 -31.62 -0.48
C TRP A 257 13.03 -33.11 -0.84
N GLU A 258 12.87 -33.46 -2.10
CA GLU A 258 12.70 -34.87 -2.56
C GLU A 258 13.87 -35.78 -2.15
N GLN A 259 15.04 -35.23 -1.87
CA GLN A 259 16.17 -35.98 -1.36
C GLN A 259 15.96 -36.53 0.08
N TYR A 260 14.94 -36.04 0.78
CA TYR A 260 14.58 -36.41 2.15
C TYR A 260 13.26 -37.20 2.20
N PRO A 261 13.21 -38.44 1.71
CA PRO A 261 11.96 -39.21 1.53
C PRO A 261 11.22 -39.53 2.84
N ASN A 262 11.88 -39.36 4.00
CA ASN A 262 11.29 -39.57 5.31
C ASN A 262 10.64 -38.27 5.90
N LEU A 263 10.79 -37.13 5.26
CA LEU A 263 10.11 -35.91 5.64
C LEU A 263 8.61 -36.08 5.34
N THR A 264 7.75 -35.82 6.30
CA THR A 264 6.31 -36.10 6.18
C THR A 264 5.70 -35.41 4.95
N ALA A 265 6.01 -34.15 4.71
CA ALA A 265 5.54 -33.42 3.52
C ALA A 265 5.95 -34.11 2.20
N VAL A 266 7.17 -34.66 2.12
CA VAL A 266 7.66 -35.39 0.92
C VAL A 266 7.02 -36.76 0.78
N ALA A 267 6.85 -37.48 1.90
CA ALA A 267 6.23 -38.80 1.92
C ALA A 267 4.75 -38.76 1.50
N GLU A 268 4.07 -37.66 1.77
CA GLU A 268 2.64 -37.45 1.49
C GLU A 268 2.38 -36.61 0.23
N ASP A 269 3.44 -36.15 -0.44
CA ASP A 269 3.38 -35.31 -1.66
C ASP A 269 2.61 -33.97 -1.43
N ASN A 270 2.90 -33.32 -0.30
CA ASN A 270 2.25 -32.08 0.18
C ASN A 270 3.16 -30.84 0.09
#